data_1f59ef70aff7a5086db40983158fced4
#
_entry.id   1f59ef70aff7a5086db40983158fced4
#
_cell.length_a   1.000
_cell.length_b   1.000
_cell.length_c   1.000
_cell.angle_alpha   90.00
_cell.angle_beta   90.00
_cell.angle_gamma   90.00
#
_symmetry.space_group_name_H-M   'P 1'
#
loop_
_entity.id
_entity.type
_entity.pdbx_description
1 polymer ?
#
loop_
_entity_poly.entity_id
_entity_poly.type
_entity_poly.pdbx_seq_one_letter_code
_entity_poly.pdbx_strand_id
1 'polypeptide(L)'
;KLVNNRSTGSDLDRQKLQEKVRSSLNRLRRLGMVDPDAAAFLRKNPLAKQALKQAGRSVVAEADSQERLSQLHVRWLNNESDTFFQRLAIKRTNSGLQAVLETSPMNTSLRMTGGTVASSLYDAADEARLPDAVISQLTQIFSNQIDFHRTLRKGARCSVVYEVLEADGEPLRTGRVLSAEFLNDNQQYDAIWYQEPGQKGNYYDMDGKSL
;
A
#
# COMPACT_ATOMS: atom_id res chain seq x y z
N LYS A 1 5.71 -19.51 -43.74
CA LYS A 1 6.60 -19.46 -42.53
C LYS A 1 6.10 -18.34 -41.64
N LEU A 2 5.28 -18.68 -40.68
CA LEU A 2 4.84 -17.80 -39.59
C LEU A 2 5.85 -17.97 -38.46
N VAL A 3 6.61 -16.95 -38.16
CA VAL A 3 7.52 -16.90 -37.00
C VAL A 3 6.75 -16.39 -35.82
N ASN A 4 6.56 -17.27 -34.84
CA ASN A 4 5.93 -17.01 -33.55
C ASN A 4 6.83 -16.09 -32.70
N ASN A 5 6.43 -14.83 -32.53
CA ASN A 5 7.13 -13.85 -31.71
C ASN A 5 6.32 -13.61 -30.41
N ARG A 6 6.37 -14.58 -29.49
CA ARG A 6 5.68 -14.51 -28.18
C ARG A 6 6.63 -14.53 -26.97
N SER A 7 7.95 -14.28 -27.14
CA SER A 7 8.90 -14.39 -26.03
C SER A 7 9.48 -13.06 -25.51
N THR A 8 9.14 -11.90 -26.07
CA THR A 8 9.82 -10.64 -25.73
C THR A 8 9.24 -9.88 -24.54
N GLY A 9 7.97 -10.10 -24.14
CA GLY A 9 7.36 -9.44 -22.98
C GLY A 9 7.87 -9.97 -21.64
N SER A 10 7.99 -11.29 -21.51
CA SER A 10 8.36 -11.94 -20.24
C SER A 10 9.85 -11.75 -19.86
N ASP A 11 10.72 -11.59 -20.85
CA ASP A 11 12.15 -11.41 -20.61
C ASP A 11 12.49 -9.97 -20.22
N LEU A 12 11.79 -8.98 -20.81
CA LEU A 12 11.92 -7.57 -20.44
C LEU A 12 11.41 -7.31 -19.02
N ASP A 13 10.32 -7.95 -18.63
CA ASP A 13 9.75 -7.87 -17.29
C ASP A 13 10.66 -8.57 -16.26
N ARG A 14 11.26 -9.69 -16.63
CA ARG A 14 12.28 -10.36 -15.80
C ARG A 14 13.52 -9.51 -15.61
N GLN A 15 14.02 -8.83 -16.65
CA GLN A 15 15.17 -7.94 -16.54
C GLN A 15 14.88 -6.72 -15.66
N LYS A 16 13.77 -6.05 -15.86
CA LYS A 16 13.33 -4.92 -15.01
C LYS A 16 13.16 -5.32 -13.54
N LEU A 17 12.68 -6.54 -13.32
CA LEU A 17 12.49 -7.09 -11.99
C LEU A 17 13.82 -7.44 -11.32
N GLN A 18 14.77 -8.01 -12.08
CA GLN A 18 16.13 -8.27 -11.60
C GLN A 18 16.90 -6.98 -11.29
N GLU A 19 16.70 -5.92 -12.08
CA GLU A 19 17.27 -4.60 -11.82
C GLU A 19 16.72 -3.96 -10.55
N LYS A 20 15.40 -4.06 -10.30
CA LYS A 20 14.78 -3.56 -9.05
C LYS A 20 15.32 -4.28 -7.81
N VAL A 21 15.41 -5.61 -7.85
CA VAL A 21 16.03 -6.41 -6.77
C VAL A 21 17.47 -6.02 -6.56
N ARG A 22 18.23 -5.88 -7.66
CA ARG A 22 19.63 -5.48 -7.62
C ARG A 22 19.81 -4.06 -7.06
N SER A 23 18.94 -3.13 -7.41
CA SER A 23 18.97 -1.75 -6.91
C SER A 23 18.65 -1.69 -5.42
N SER A 24 17.66 -2.46 -4.95
CA SER A 24 17.30 -2.53 -3.53
C SER A 24 18.41 -3.16 -2.69
N LEU A 25 19.00 -4.26 -3.15
CA LEU A 25 20.16 -4.87 -2.50
C LEU A 25 21.39 -3.95 -2.52
N ASN A 26 21.63 -3.22 -3.60
CA ASN A 26 22.71 -2.26 -3.68
C ASN A 26 22.49 -1.05 -2.76
N ARG A 27 21.23 -0.64 -2.56
CA ARG A 27 20.86 0.42 -1.60
C ARG A 27 21.12 -0.06 -0.17
N LEU A 28 20.67 -1.26 0.20
CA LEU A 28 20.95 -1.86 1.52
C LEU A 28 22.46 -2.04 1.75
N ARG A 29 23.22 -2.42 0.72
CA ARG A 29 24.69 -2.52 0.77
C ARG A 29 25.38 -1.18 0.98
N ARG A 30 24.93 -0.11 0.31
CA ARG A 30 25.47 1.25 0.49
C ARG A 30 25.19 1.82 1.88
N LEU A 31 24.12 1.34 2.53
CA LEU A 31 23.77 1.71 3.90
C LEU A 31 24.52 0.86 4.95
N GLY A 32 25.46 0.00 4.54
CA GLY A 32 26.18 -0.90 5.45
C GLY A 32 25.34 -2.02 6.07
N MET A 33 24.08 -2.16 5.65
CA MET A 33 23.11 -3.08 6.27
C MET A 33 23.19 -4.52 5.78
N VAL A 34 24.02 -4.81 4.78
CA VAL A 34 24.12 -6.16 4.20
C VAL A 34 25.60 -6.52 3.99
N ASP A 35 26.10 -7.37 4.85
CA ASP A 35 27.44 -7.98 4.74
C ASP A 35 27.52 -9.00 3.58
N PRO A 36 28.71 -9.44 3.16
CA PRO A 36 28.90 -10.38 2.04
C PRO A 36 28.14 -11.70 2.22
N ASP A 37 28.05 -12.22 3.44
CA ASP A 37 27.37 -13.48 3.75
C ASP A 37 25.87 -13.34 3.59
N ALA A 38 25.29 -12.23 4.11
CA ALA A 38 23.90 -11.90 3.92
C ALA A 38 23.55 -11.70 2.45
N ALA A 39 24.41 -11.01 1.67
CA ALA A 39 24.22 -10.86 0.24
C ALA A 39 24.25 -12.19 -0.52
N ALA A 40 25.12 -13.11 -0.11
CA ALA A 40 25.19 -14.46 -0.68
C ALA A 40 23.95 -15.28 -0.32
N PHE A 41 23.51 -15.22 0.93
CA PHE A 41 22.30 -15.89 1.42
C PHE A 41 21.06 -15.41 0.66
N LEU A 42 20.83 -14.09 0.58
CA LEU A 42 19.69 -13.51 -0.12
C LEU A 42 19.62 -13.88 -1.60
N ARG A 43 20.79 -14.04 -2.26
CA ARG A 43 20.87 -14.48 -3.64
C ARG A 43 20.60 -15.97 -3.84
N LYS A 44 20.91 -16.81 -2.85
CA LYS A 44 20.77 -18.27 -2.94
C LYS A 44 19.42 -18.76 -2.43
N ASN A 45 18.88 -18.11 -1.38
CA ASN A 45 17.65 -18.55 -0.72
C ASN A 45 16.41 -18.33 -1.61
N PRO A 46 15.61 -19.37 -1.90
CA PRO A 46 14.45 -19.24 -2.79
C PRO A 46 13.34 -18.34 -2.21
N LEU A 47 13.10 -18.38 -0.89
CA LEU A 47 12.11 -17.53 -0.22
C LEU A 47 12.52 -16.05 -0.32
N ALA A 48 13.79 -15.74 -0.08
CA ALA A 48 14.30 -14.38 -0.23
C ALA A 48 14.18 -13.88 -1.67
N LYS A 49 14.48 -14.72 -2.66
CA LYS A 49 14.28 -14.40 -4.08
C LYS A 49 12.83 -14.12 -4.41
N GLN A 50 11.90 -14.93 -3.91
CA GLN A 50 10.47 -14.74 -4.11
C GLN A 50 10.01 -13.45 -3.46
N ALA A 51 10.38 -13.23 -2.21
CA ALA A 51 10.02 -12.04 -1.45
C ALA A 51 10.56 -10.76 -2.12
N LEU A 52 11.79 -10.71 -2.55
CA LEU A 52 12.42 -9.53 -3.15
C LEU A 52 11.99 -9.25 -4.60
N LYS A 53 11.32 -10.18 -5.27
CA LYS A 53 10.86 -10.02 -6.66
C LYS A 53 9.61 -9.15 -6.82
N GLN A 54 8.78 -8.98 -5.79
CA GLN A 54 7.55 -8.23 -5.93
C GLN A 54 7.76 -6.74 -5.63
N ALA A 55 7.19 -5.87 -6.45
CA ALA A 55 7.28 -4.41 -6.31
C ALA A 55 6.40 -3.89 -5.14
N GLY A 56 6.74 -2.73 -4.58
CA GLY A 56 5.89 -2.03 -3.60
C GLY A 56 5.96 -2.56 -2.17
N ARG A 57 7.02 -3.28 -1.79
CA ARG A 57 7.17 -3.90 -0.47
C ARG A 57 7.95 -3.04 0.52
N SER A 58 7.50 -3.08 1.77
CA SER A 58 8.29 -2.57 2.88
C SER A 58 9.37 -3.59 3.24
N VAL A 59 10.61 -3.14 3.33
CA VAL A 59 11.76 -3.92 3.76
C VAL A 59 12.36 -3.23 4.97
N VAL A 60 12.37 -3.91 6.10
CA VAL A 60 13.03 -3.45 7.33
C VAL A 60 14.26 -4.32 7.54
N ALA A 61 15.43 -3.69 7.67
CA ALA A 61 16.69 -4.38 7.95
C ALA A 61 17.34 -3.77 9.19
N GLU A 62 17.86 -4.63 10.04
CA GLU A 62 18.62 -4.26 11.24
C GLU A 62 20.02 -4.85 11.14
N ALA A 63 21.01 -4.08 11.58
CA ALA A 63 22.39 -4.50 11.68
C ALA A 63 22.81 -4.69 13.14
N ASP A 64 23.76 -5.58 13.39
CA ASP A 64 24.40 -5.73 14.70
C ASP A 64 25.50 -4.67 14.90
N SER A 65 26.14 -4.69 16.08
CA SER A 65 27.23 -3.77 16.42
C SER A 65 28.48 -3.92 15.54
N GLN A 66 28.55 -4.96 14.70
CA GLN A 66 29.62 -5.21 13.75
C GLN A 66 29.20 -4.89 12.30
N GLU A 67 28.09 -4.13 12.14
CA GLU A 67 27.51 -3.74 10.86
C GLU A 67 27.08 -4.95 9.98
N ARG A 68 26.84 -6.13 10.59
CA ARG A 68 26.34 -7.31 9.89
C ARG A 68 24.83 -7.36 9.99
N LEU A 69 24.16 -7.86 8.95
CA LEU A 69 22.72 -8.07 8.98
C LEU A 69 22.33 -8.99 10.14
N SER A 70 21.63 -8.46 11.14
CA SER A 70 21.07 -9.21 12.27
C SER A 70 19.71 -9.77 11.93
N GLN A 71 18.82 -8.94 11.35
CA GLN A 71 17.53 -9.39 10.84
C GLN A 71 17.05 -8.55 9.66
N LEU A 72 16.21 -9.18 8.83
CA LEU A 72 15.53 -8.55 7.71
C LEU A 72 14.11 -9.07 7.64
N HIS A 73 13.16 -8.14 7.56
CA HIS A 73 11.75 -8.43 7.37
C HIS A 73 11.26 -7.85 6.05
N VAL A 74 10.57 -8.67 5.26
CA VAL A 74 9.87 -8.25 4.04
C VAL A 74 8.41 -8.63 4.19
N ARG A 75 7.50 -7.67 4.02
CA ARG A 75 6.05 -7.89 4.14
C ARG A 75 5.36 -7.62 2.81
N TRP A 76 4.34 -8.43 2.51
CA TRP A 76 3.54 -8.25 1.30
C TRP A 76 2.17 -8.90 1.38
N LEU A 77 1.28 -8.48 0.48
CA LEU A 77 0.02 -9.13 0.18
C LEU A 77 0.18 -9.98 -1.08
N ASN A 78 -0.47 -11.14 -1.14
CA ASN A 78 -0.55 -11.91 -2.39
C ASN A 78 -1.62 -11.30 -3.30
N ASN A 79 -2.76 -10.86 -2.73
CA ASN A 79 -3.83 -10.18 -3.42
C ASN A 79 -4.25 -8.93 -2.64
N GLU A 80 -4.82 -7.95 -3.34
CA GLU A 80 -5.30 -6.71 -2.74
C GLU A 80 -6.49 -6.92 -1.79
N SER A 81 -7.25 -8.01 -1.95
CA SER A 81 -8.38 -8.36 -1.10
C SER A 81 -8.00 -9.15 0.16
N ASP A 82 -6.74 -9.55 0.31
CA ASP A 82 -6.31 -10.38 1.42
C ASP A 82 -6.47 -9.64 2.76
N THR A 83 -6.89 -10.37 3.79
CA THR A 83 -6.94 -9.92 5.19
C THR A 83 -5.72 -10.40 5.99
N PHE A 84 -4.87 -11.20 5.37
CA PHE A 84 -3.61 -11.71 5.88
C PHE A 84 -2.45 -11.22 5.04
N PHE A 85 -1.33 -10.97 5.67
CA PHE A 85 -0.08 -10.64 4.98
C PHE A 85 0.95 -11.75 5.11
N GLN A 86 1.86 -11.81 4.15
CA GLN A 86 3.03 -12.66 4.19
C GLN A 86 4.21 -11.87 4.75
N ARG A 87 4.97 -12.50 5.63
CA ARG A 87 6.21 -11.95 6.18
C ARG A 87 7.34 -12.95 5.97
N LEU A 88 8.36 -12.53 5.21
CA LEU A 88 9.63 -13.21 5.23
C LEU A 88 10.48 -12.61 6.35
N ALA A 89 10.82 -13.41 7.33
CA ALA A 89 11.77 -13.04 8.38
C ALA A 89 13.09 -13.76 8.13
N ILE A 90 14.18 -13.00 8.04
CA ILE A 90 15.54 -13.54 7.98
C ILE A 90 16.26 -13.07 9.24
N LYS A 91 16.78 -14.02 10.00
CA LYS A 91 17.47 -13.73 11.26
C LYS A 91 18.85 -14.41 11.26
N ARG A 92 19.84 -13.73 11.83
CA ARG A 92 21.16 -14.30 12.10
C ARG A 92 21.07 -15.08 13.40
N THR A 93 21.53 -16.34 13.32
CA THR A 93 21.64 -17.26 14.46
C THR A 93 23.09 -17.71 14.60
N ASN A 94 23.40 -18.48 15.63
CA ASN A 94 24.72 -19.05 15.83
C ASN A 94 25.13 -20.01 14.69
N SER A 95 24.16 -20.59 13.97
CA SER A 95 24.37 -21.49 12.83
C SER A 95 24.35 -20.77 11.45
N GLY A 96 24.23 -19.44 11.42
CA GLY A 96 24.15 -18.63 10.22
C GLY A 96 22.79 -17.98 10.02
N LEU A 97 22.52 -17.49 8.80
CA LEU A 97 21.25 -16.84 8.47
C LEU A 97 20.16 -17.90 8.21
N GLN A 98 18.99 -17.69 8.81
CA GLN A 98 17.82 -18.51 8.61
C GLN A 98 16.67 -17.67 8.05
N ALA A 99 15.89 -18.25 7.14
CA ALA A 99 14.71 -17.60 6.53
C ALA A 99 13.45 -18.38 6.90
N VAL A 100 12.44 -17.66 7.41
CA VAL A 100 11.13 -18.21 7.76
C VAL A 100 10.05 -17.38 7.05
N LEU A 101 9.10 -18.07 6.43
CA LEU A 101 7.92 -17.46 5.85
C LEU A 101 6.74 -17.65 6.79
N GLU A 102 6.11 -16.55 7.17
CA GLU A 102 4.99 -16.51 8.09
C GLU A 102 3.78 -15.85 7.43
N THR A 103 2.59 -16.28 7.82
CA THR A 103 1.31 -15.66 7.45
C THR A 103 0.65 -15.12 8.71
N SER A 104 0.30 -13.85 8.73
CA SER A 104 -0.31 -13.19 9.90
C SER A 104 -1.50 -12.34 9.48
N PRO A 105 -2.51 -12.19 10.35
CA PRO A 105 -3.63 -11.29 10.07
C PRO A 105 -3.16 -9.84 10.10
N MET A 106 -3.78 -8.99 9.28
CA MET A 106 -3.61 -7.54 9.38
C MET A 106 -4.48 -6.98 10.50
N ASN A 107 -3.96 -5.96 11.16
CA ASN A 107 -4.75 -5.12 12.06
C ASN A 107 -5.39 -3.97 11.25
N THR A 108 -6.57 -3.54 11.68
CA THR A 108 -7.24 -2.38 11.08
C THR A 108 -7.14 -1.22 12.05
N SER A 109 -6.63 -0.09 11.59
CA SER A 109 -6.65 1.20 12.28
C SER A 109 -7.48 2.20 11.48
N LEU A 110 -7.94 3.26 12.15
CA LEU A 110 -8.70 4.33 11.52
C LEU A 110 -7.82 5.56 11.35
N ARG A 111 -7.95 6.19 10.21
CA ARG A 111 -7.32 7.48 9.91
C ARG A 111 -8.39 8.50 9.57
N MET A 112 -8.23 9.69 10.11
CA MET A 112 -9.02 10.85 9.73
C MET A 112 -8.09 11.88 9.10
N THR A 113 -8.50 12.39 7.96
CA THR A 113 -7.76 13.42 7.23
C THR A 113 -8.76 14.40 6.62
N GLY A 114 -8.37 15.65 6.51
CA GLY A 114 -9.16 16.69 5.85
C GLY A 114 -8.27 17.71 5.18
N GLY A 115 -8.81 18.40 4.20
CA GLY A 115 -8.11 19.43 3.45
C GLY A 115 -9.05 20.46 2.84
N THR A 116 -8.46 21.57 2.38
CA THR A 116 -9.17 22.63 1.66
C THR A 116 -8.68 22.67 0.22
N VAL A 117 -9.60 22.67 -0.72
CA VAL A 117 -9.29 22.72 -2.16
C VAL A 117 -8.76 24.11 -2.53
N ALA A 118 -7.49 24.19 -2.92
CA ALA A 118 -6.87 25.40 -3.43
C ALA A 118 -7.05 25.56 -4.94
N SER A 119 -6.88 24.47 -5.69
CA SER A 119 -6.96 24.42 -7.17
C SER A 119 -7.74 23.19 -7.66
N SER A 120 -7.44 22.01 -7.13
CA SER A 120 -8.12 20.76 -7.48
C SER A 120 -8.25 19.84 -6.24
N LEU A 121 -9.10 18.80 -6.36
CA LEU A 121 -9.19 17.75 -5.34
C LEU A 121 -7.84 17.04 -5.17
N TYR A 122 -7.13 16.79 -6.25
CA TYR A 122 -5.84 16.09 -6.22
C TYR A 122 -4.76 16.89 -5.49
N ASP A 123 -4.69 18.20 -5.71
CA ASP A 123 -3.73 19.06 -5.00
C ASP A 123 -4.04 19.10 -3.49
N ALA A 124 -5.33 19.21 -3.14
CA ALA A 124 -5.77 19.17 -1.74
C ALA A 124 -5.46 17.82 -1.08
N ALA A 125 -5.59 16.74 -1.83
CA ALA A 125 -5.28 15.39 -1.37
C ALA A 125 -3.78 15.18 -1.17
N ASP A 126 -2.94 15.70 -2.07
CA ASP A 126 -1.48 15.66 -1.94
C ASP A 126 -1.01 16.45 -0.71
N GLU A 127 -1.53 17.66 -0.49
CA GLU A 127 -1.24 18.47 0.70
C GLU A 127 -1.66 17.76 1.99
N ALA A 128 -2.82 17.11 1.98
CA ALA A 128 -3.36 16.32 3.09
C ALA A 128 -2.71 14.93 3.22
N ARG A 129 -1.82 14.56 2.31
CA ARG A 129 -1.22 13.22 2.19
C ARG A 129 -2.25 12.10 2.15
N LEU A 130 -3.33 12.34 1.44
CA LEU A 130 -4.41 11.38 1.26
C LEU A 130 -3.98 10.31 0.24
N PRO A 131 -4.11 9.02 0.55
CA PRO A 131 -3.76 7.97 -0.41
C PRO A 131 -4.64 8.01 -1.67
N ASP A 132 -4.06 7.74 -2.86
CA ASP A 132 -4.77 7.68 -4.14
C ASP A 132 -6.00 6.75 -4.11
N ALA A 133 -5.91 5.64 -3.37
CA ALA A 133 -7.02 4.71 -3.20
C ALA A 133 -8.22 5.33 -2.46
N VAL A 134 -7.98 6.29 -1.54
CA VAL A 134 -9.06 7.04 -0.87
C VAL A 134 -9.67 8.06 -1.84
N ILE A 135 -8.82 8.76 -2.60
CA ILE A 135 -9.29 9.74 -3.60
C ILE A 135 -10.19 9.04 -4.62
N SER A 136 -9.78 7.88 -5.11
CA SER A 136 -10.57 7.06 -6.05
C SER A 136 -11.91 6.64 -5.45
N GLN A 137 -11.95 6.25 -4.18
CA GLN A 137 -13.19 5.92 -3.49
C GLN A 137 -14.09 7.16 -3.32
N LEU A 138 -13.54 8.32 -2.91
CA LEU A 138 -14.30 9.55 -2.76
C LEU A 138 -14.95 10.01 -4.06
N THR A 139 -14.17 9.97 -5.16
CA THR A 139 -14.71 10.32 -6.49
C THR A 139 -15.82 9.37 -6.94
N GLN A 140 -15.74 8.08 -6.59
CA GLN A 140 -16.78 7.11 -6.90
C GLN A 140 -18.03 7.32 -6.02
N ILE A 141 -17.86 7.53 -4.70
CA ILE A 141 -18.96 7.72 -3.74
C ILE A 141 -19.82 8.92 -4.15
N PHE A 142 -19.19 10.05 -4.46
CA PHE A 142 -19.89 11.31 -4.76
C PHE A 142 -20.12 11.55 -6.26
N SER A 143 -19.85 10.57 -7.13
CA SER A 143 -19.92 10.73 -8.60
C SER A 143 -21.26 11.23 -9.13
N ASN A 144 -22.36 10.88 -8.44
CA ASN A 144 -23.72 11.31 -8.80
C ASN A 144 -24.09 12.69 -8.25
N GLN A 145 -23.29 13.24 -7.33
CA GLN A 145 -23.62 14.48 -6.61
C GLN A 145 -22.65 15.60 -6.95
N ILE A 146 -21.37 15.28 -7.19
CA ILE A 146 -20.30 16.24 -7.40
C ILE A 146 -19.55 15.91 -8.70
N ASP A 147 -19.57 16.86 -9.65
CA ASP A 147 -18.62 16.83 -10.77
C ASP A 147 -17.30 17.46 -10.30
N PHE A 148 -16.36 16.62 -9.88
CA PHE A 148 -15.06 17.03 -9.35
C PHE A 148 -14.20 17.85 -10.33
N HIS A 149 -14.51 17.80 -11.63
CA HIS A 149 -13.80 18.57 -12.65
C HIS A 149 -14.40 19.95 -12.90
N ARG A 150 -15.73 20.09 -12.71
CA ARG A 150 -16.46 21.30 -13.13
C ARG A 150 -17.06 22.09 -11.96
N THR A 151 -17.52 21.38 -10.93
CA THR A 151 -18.29 22.03 -9.86
C THR A 151 -17.49 22.28 -8.59
N LEU A 152 -16.32 21.67 -8.45
CA LEU A 152 -15.50 21.85 -7.26
C LEU A 152 -14.89 23.27 -7.25
N ARG A 153 -15.19 24.01 -6.18
CA ARG A 153 -14.76 25.41 -6.04
C ARG A 153 -13.52 25.54 -5.15
N LYS A 154 -12.73 26.57 -5.42
CA LYS A 154 -11.66 26.98 -4.51
C LYS A 154 -12.26 27.32 -3.14
N GLY A 155 -11.67 26.77 -2.08
CA GLY A 155 -12.17 26.90 -0.71
C GLY A 155 -13.14 25.78 -0.28
N ALA A 156 -13.50 24.85 -1.18
CA ALA A 156 -14.19 23.63 -0.79
C ALA A 156 -13.39 22.88 0.27
N ARG A 157 -14.07 22.27 1.24
CA ARG A 157 -13.44 21.48 2.29
C ARG A 157 -13.87 20.02 2.19
N CYS A 158 -12.94 19.14 2.47
CA CYS A 158 -13.16 17.70 2.53
C CYS A 158 -12.65 17.16 3.85
N SER A 159 -13.42 16.26 4.45
CA SER A 159 -13.05 15.47 5.63
C SER A 159 -13.34 14.01 5.32
N VAL A 160 -12.44 13.09 5.66
CA VAL A 160 -12.63 11.68 5.40
C VAL A 160 -12.08 10.83 6.53
N VAL A 161 -12.84 9.80 6.92
CA VAL A 161 -12.40 8.72 7.81
C VAL A 161 -12.31 7.44 6.99
N TYR A 162 -11.17 6.77 7.07
CA TYR A 162 -10.92 5.55 6.33
C TYR A 162 -10.10 4.54 7.13
N GLU A 163 -10.21 3.30 6.73
CA GLU A 163 -9.45 2.18 7.30
C GLU A 163 -8.04 2.14 6.72
N VAL A 164 -7.07 1.79 7.56
CA VAL A 164 -5.72 1.42 7.17
C VAL A 164 -5.44 0.02 7.70
N LEU A 165 -5.07 -0.89 6.81
CA LEU A 165 -4.67 -2.24 7.18
C LEU A 165 -3.17 -2.26 7.40
N GLU A 166 -2.78 -2.68 8.59
CA GLU A 166 -1.41 -2.63 9.09
C GLU A 166 -0.85 -4.03 9.27
N ALA A 167 0.42 -4.17 8.93
CA ALA A 167 1.22 -5.35 9.17
C ALA A 167 2.33 -4.98 10.16
N ASP A 168 2.33 -5.58 11.36
CA ASP A 168 3.30 -5.30 12.44
C ASP A 168 3.35 -3.80 12.83
N GLY A 169 2.19 -3.13 12.83
CA GLY A 169 2.09 -1.70 13.17
C GLY A 169 2.45 -0.73 12.04
N GLU A 170 2.81 -1.23 10.87
CA GLU A 170 3.13 -0.41 9.69
C GLU A 170 2.01 -0.48 8.65
N PRO A 171 1.59 0.65 8.07
CA PRO A 171 0.59 0.67 7.02
C PRO A 171 1.03 -0.19 5.83
N LEU A 172 0.20 -1.14 5.44
CA LEU A 172 0.45 -2.00 4.28
C LEU A 172 -0.51 -1.71 3.13
N ARG A 173 -1.76 -1.39 3.46
CA ARG A 173 -2.81 -1.11 2.49
C ARG A 173 -3.85 -0.14 3.05
N THR A 174 -4.38 0.73 2.19
CA THR A 174 -5.58 1.52 2.47
C THR A 174 -6.81 0.63 2.35
N GLY A 175 -7.69 0.71 3.33
CA GLY A 175 -8.97 0.02 3.35
C GLY A 175 -10.10 0.86 2.78
N ARG A 176 -11.26 0.72 3.39
CA ARG A 176 -12.50 1.38 2.97
C ARG A 176 -12.60 2.78 3.56
N VAL A 177 -13.18 3.71 2.80
CA VAL A 177 -13.73 4.96 3.34
C VAL A 177 -14.95 4.61 4.19
N LEU A 178 -14.96 5.05 5.45
CA LEU A 178 -16.08 4.82 6.38
C LEU A 178 -17.04 5.98 6.43
N SER A 179 -16.51 7.20 6.41
CA SER A 179 -17.31 8.41 6.27
C SER A 179 -16.54 9.47 5.51
N ALA A 180 -17.27 10.30 4.80
CA ALA A 180 -16.70 11.45 4.12
C ALA A 180 -17.71 12.61 4.13
N GLU A 181 -17.17 13.81 4.20
CA GLU A 181 -17.91 15.06 4.11
C GLU A 181 -17.24 15.98 3.10
N PHE A 182 -18.04 16.57 2.23
CA PHE A 182 -17.63 17.62 1.32
C PHE A 182 -18.48 18.86 1.55
N LEU A 183 -17.86 20.00 1.80
CA LEU A 183 -18.51 21.31 1.79
C LEU A 183 -18.02 22.08 0.56
N ASN A 184 -18.90 22.29 -0.41
CA ASN A 184 -18.61 22.99 -1.66
C ASN A 184 -19.64 24.06 -1.90
N ASP A 185 -19.24 25.34 -1.93
CA ASP A 185 -20.12 26.50 -2.19
C ASP A 185 -21.36 26.53 -1.28
N ASN A 186 -21.15 26.33 0.05
CA ASN A 186 -22.19 26.22 1.09
C ASN A 186 -23.12 25.00 0.97
N GLN A 187 -22.88 24.11 0.02
CA GLN A 187 -23.59 22.84 -0.07
C GLN A 187 -22.75 21.74 0.56
N GLN A 188 -23.36 21.01 1.50
CA GLN A 188 -22.75 19.88 2.19
C GLN A 188 -23.20 18.58 1.53
N TYR A 189 -22.24 17.66 1.36
CA TYR A 189 -22.43 16.31 0.86
C TYR A 189 -21.78 15.36 1.85
N ASP A 190 -22.55 14.39 2.33
CA ASP A 190 -22.13 13.44 3.33
C ASP A 190 -22.23 12.02 2.78
N ALA A 191 -21.35 11.16 3.24
CA ALA A 191 -21.38 9.74 2.94
C ALA A 191 -20.97 8.94 4.17
N ILE A 192 -21.75 7.95 4.54
CA ILE A 192 -21.45 7.00 5.61
C ILE A 192 -21.59 5.60 5.06
N TRP A 193 -20.55 4.78 5.26
CA TRP A 193 -20.60 3.36 4.96
C TRP A 193 -21.46 2.64 5.98
N TYR A 194 -22.42 1.88 5.51
CA TYR A 194 -23.22 1.00 6.34
C TYR A 194 -23.38 -0.37 5.69
N GLN A 195 -23.32 -1.42 6.51
CA GLN A 195 -23.49 -2.80 6.09
C GLN A 195 -24.24 -3.56 7.18
N GLU A 196 -25.41 -4.10 6.83
CA GLU A 196 -26.10 -5.06 7.67
C GLU A 196 -25.38 -6.42 7.66
N PRO A 197 -25.40 -7.16 8.79
CA PRO A 197 -24.84 -8.50 8.83
C PRO A 197 -25.40 -9.40 7.72
N GLY A 198 -24.51 -9.99 6.92
CA GLY A 198 -24.90 -10.89 5.84
C GLY A 198 -25.37 -10.22 4.55
N GLN A 199 -25.45 -8.90 4.49
CA GLN A 199 -25.82 -8.14 3.29
C GLN A 199 -24.61 -7.43 2.67
N LYS A 200 -24.78 -6.94 1.44
CA LYS A 200 -23.80 -6.09 0.77
C LYS A 200 -23.93 -4.67 1.35
N GLY A 201 -22.83 -4.12 1.84
CA GLY A 201 -22.82 -2.74 2.33
C GLY A 201 -22.88 -1.71 1.20
N ASN A 202 -23.29 -0.49 1.56
CA ASN A 202 -23.38 0.65 0.65
C ASN A 202 -23.10 1.96 1.41
N TYR A 203 -22.99 3.07 0.65
CA TYR A 203 -22.89 4.41 1.21
C TYR A 203 -24.26 5.06 1.24
N TYR A 204 -24.49 5.81 2.30
CA TYR A 204 -25.74 6.53 2.55
C TYR A 204 -25.43 7.97 2.98
N ASP A 205 -26.31 8.90 2.62
CA ASP A 205 -26.29 10.25 3.18
C ASP A 205 -26.85 10.29 4.61
N MET A 206 -26.86 11.46 5.23
CA MET A 206 -27.36 11.65 6.61
C MET A 206 -28.88 11.42 6.74
N ASP A 207 -29.63 11.44 5.65
CA ASP A 207 -31.05 11.13 5.60
C ASP A 207 -31.32 9.63 5.37
N GLY A 208 -30.28 8.82 5.23
CA GLY A 208 -30.36 7.37 4.99
C GLY A 208 -30.66 7.00 3.53
N LYS A 209 -30.50 7.94 2.60
CA LYS A 209 -30.66 7.68 1.18
C LYS A 209 -29.36 7.08 0.61
N SER A 210 -29.48 6.00 -0.16
CA SER A 210 -28.36 5.38 -0.85
C SER A 210 -27.74 6.30 -1.90
N LEU A 211 -26.41 6.35 -1.92
CA LEU A 211 -25.58 7.11 -2.88
C LEU A 211 -25.22 6.29 -4.11
#